data_8380b11107471fce6ab22d864a385df6
#
_entry.id   8380b11107471fce6ab22d864a385df6
#
_cell.length_a   1.000
_cell.length_b   1.000
_cell.length_c   1.000
_cell.angle_alpha   90.00
_cell.angle_beta   90.00
_cell.angle_gamma   90.00
#
_symmetry.space_group_name_H-M   'P 1'
#
loop_
_entity.id
_entity.type
_entity.pdbx_description
1 polymer ?
#
loop_
_entity_poly.entity_id
_entity_poly.type
_entity_poly.pdbx_seq_one_letter_code
_entity_poly.pdbx_strand_id
1 'polypeptide(L)'
;MRFIPRLPSCLVAALAAFGLAAFGLVALAPRARAAELAPLPKVASPRLYVFDCGTLVYNKPEDYNLTREQVKDTNMGVTCYLVMHPRGMLLFDTGLNDGLVGRPLYENVLEGYGQIKFNTLRGQLADIGVSPERVDYLVLSHYHWDHIGNAADFAGATWLVYKGDRDSMFSAQARSYAWFGQYAALEHSKTVLLSGDRDVFGDGTVTVLATPGHTEGHCSLLVRLKNTGPIVLSGDLYHYAEERELNRMPAEEKTSGTVESRAKIEELVRRTGAKLWIGHSMELFRTVRKSPSWYD
;
A
#
# COMPACT_ATOMS: atom_id res chain seq x y z
N MET A 1 -68.43 -12.92 -15.84
CA MET A 1 -69.09 -12.15 -16.90
C MET A 1 -67.95 -11.53 -17.73
N ARG A 2 -67.71 -12.16 -18.93
CA ARG A 2 -68.03 -11.64 -20.28
C ARG A 2 -67.30 -10.34 -20.56
N PHE A 3 -66.43 -10.14 -21.61
CA PHE A 3 -66.44 -10.66 -22.97
C PHE A 3 -65.01 -10.47 -23.58
N ILE A 4 -64.58 -11.46 -24.34
CA ILE A 4 -63.54 -11.37 -25.37
C ILE A 4 -64.24 -10.97 -26.68
N PRO A 5 -63.61 -10.23 -27.59
CA PRO A 5 -63.76 -10.62 -28.98
C PRO A 5 -62.45 -10.75 -29.76
N ARG A 6 -62.57 -11.59 -30.72
CA ARG A 6 -61.65 -12.23 -31.65
C ARG A 6 -61.09 -11.32 -32.76
N LEU A 7 -59.93 -11.73 -33.24
CA LEU A 7 -59.26 -11.36 -34.50
C LEU A 7 -60.16 -11.41 -35.78
N PRO A 8 -59.68 -10.78 -36.84
CA PRO A 8 -59.59 -11.55 -38.08
C PRO A 8 -58.22 -11.55 -38.74
N SER A 9 -57.98 -12.67 -39.42
CA SER A 9 -56.85 -13.07 -40.25
C SER A 9 -56.84 -12.42 -41.63
N CYS A 10 -55.70 -12.54 -42.29
CA CYS A 10 -55.34 -12.49 -43.73
C CYS A 10 -54.51 -11.28 -44.15
N LEU A 11 -53.31 -11.43 -44.62
CA LEU A 11 -52.92 -11.86 -45.96
C LEU A 11 -51.40 -12.06 -46.06
N VAL A 12 -50.99 -13.15 -46.69
CA VAL A 12 -49.63 -13.50 -47.10
C VAL A 12 -49.27 -12.70 -48.33
N ALA A 13 -48.12 -12.02 -48.27
CA ALA A 13 -47.44 -11.55 -49.51
C ALA A 13 -45.95 -11.90 -49.38
N ALA A 14 -45.52 -12.84 -50.17
CA ALA A 14 -44.10 -13.18 -50.36
C ALA A 14 -43.42 -12.13 -51.20
N LEU A 15 -42.33 -11.59 -50.68
CA LEU A 15 -41.35 -10.79 -51.44
C LEU A 15 -39.98 -11.38 -51.25
N ALA A 16 -39.40 -11.81 -52.38
CA ALA A 16 -38.03 -12.32 -52.46
C ALA A 16 -37.05 -11.20 -52.15
N ALA A 17 -36.21 -11.41 -51.16
CA ALA A 17 -35.12 -10.49 -50.85
C ALA A 17 -33.82 -10.96 -51.50
N PHE A 18 -33.26 -10.14 -52.34
CA PHE A 18 -31.89 -10.22 -52.86
C PHE A 18 -30.90 -10.05 -51.69
N GLY A 19 -30.09 -11.06 -51.45
CA GLY A 19 -29.00 -10.98 -50.47
C GLY A 19 -27.82 -10.16 -51.05
N LEU A 20 -27.60 -8.97 -50.51
CA LEU A 20 -26.32 -8.29 -50.59
C LEU A 20 -25.46 -8.72 -49.39
N ALA A 21 -24.46 -9.57 -49.66
CA ALA A 21 -23.41 -9.85 -48.70
C ALA A 21 -22.51 -8.62 -48.54
N ALA A 22 -22.75 -7.82 -47.51
CA ALA A 22 -21.83 -6.78 -47.10
C ALA A 22 -20.65 -7.45 -46.37
N PHE A 23 -19.51 -7.59 -47.06
CA PHE A 23 -18.22 -7.88 -46.43
C PHE A 23 -17.84 -6.67 -45.57
N GLY A 24 -18.14 -6.74 -44.28
CA GLY A 24 -17.65 -5.76 -43.32
C GLY A 24 -16.13 -5.88 -43.18
N LEU A 25 -15.39 -4.90 -43.73
CA LEU A 25 -14.00 -4.69 -43.37
C LEU A 25 -13.97 -4.37 -41.84
N VAL A 26 -13.60 -5.35 -41.04
CA VAL A 26 -13.21 -5.07 -39.66
C VAL A 26 -11.88 -4.33 -39.70
N ALA A 27 -11.94 -3.00 -39.65
CA ALA A 27 -10.77 -2.19 -39.43
C ALA A 27 -10.17 -2.57 -38.07
N LEU A 28 -9.06 -3.31 -38.07
CA LEU A 28 -8.22 -3.49 -36.91
C LEU A 28 -7.74 -2.11 -36.46
N ALA A 29 -8.37 -1.55 -35.43
CA ALA A 29 -7.87 -0.36 -34.79
C ALA A 29 -6.39 -0.60 -34.42
N PRO A 30 -5.47 0.34 -34.73
CA PRO A 30 -4.08 0.18 -34.34
C PRO A 30 -4.04 0.06 -32.80
N ARG A 31 -3.52 -1.07 -32.30
CA ARG A 31 -3.18 -1.20 -30.89
C ARG A 31 -2.29 -0.01 -30.54
N ALA A 32 -2.76 0.85 -29.65
CA ALA A 32 -1.93 1.92 -29.12
C ALA A 32 -0.64 1.26 -28.61
N ARG A 33 0.47 1.60 -29.28
CA ARG A 33 1.79 1.16 -28.87
C ARG A 33 1.97 1.70 -27.44
N ALA A 34 2.15 0.81 -26.46
CA ALA A 34 2.47 1.24 -25.10
C ALA A 34 3.63 2.24 -25.22
N ALA A 35 3.42 3.46 -24.72
CA ALA A 35 4.46 4.48 -24.77
C ALA A 35 5.68 3.87 -24.07
N GLU A 36 6.81 3.82 -24.78
CA GLU A 36 8.05 3.29 -24.23
C GLU A 36 8.44 4.20 -23.06
N LEU A 37 8.36 3.66 -21.87
CA LEU A 37 8.62 4.41 -20.63
C LEU A 37 10.07 4.91 -20.67
N ALA A 38 10.28 6.21 -20.45
CA ALA A 38 11.61 6.81 -20.40
C ALA A 38 12.55 6.00 -19.49
N PRO A 39 13.84 5.86 -19.83
CA PRO A 39 14.77 5.11 -18.99
C PRO A 39 14.85 5.74 -17.60
N LEU A 40 14.79 4.88 -16.56
CA LEU A 40 14.95 5.34 -15.18
C LEU A 40 16.38 5.86 -14.93
N PRO A 41 16.56 6.83 -14.03
CA PRO A 41 17.89 7.27 -13.64
C PRO A 41 18.67 6.11 -13.03
N LYS A 42 19.86 5.83 -13.53
CA LYS A 42 20.77 4.87 -12.90
C LYS A 42 21.23 5.47 -11.57
N VAL A 43 21.07 4.73 -10.48
CA VAL A 43 21.56 5.10 -9.16
C VAL A 43 22.79 4.27 -8.80
N ALA A 44 23.76 4.88 -8.13
CA ALA A 44 24.99 4.20 -7.69
C ALA A 44 24.85 3.60 -6.28
N SER A 45 23.89 4.09 -5.50
CA SER A 45 23.53 3.63 -4.14
C SER A 45 22.04 3.77 -3.94
N PRO A 46 21.44 3.10 -2.94
CA PRO A 46 20.02 3.24 -2.65
C PRO A 46 19.60 4.68 -2.43
N ARG A 47 18.44 5.05 -2.98
CA ARG A 47 17.73 6.31 -2.69
C ARG A 47 16.38 5.96 -2.09
N LEU A 48 16.02 6.66 -1.02
CA LEU A 48 14.73 6.50 -0.36
C LEU A 48 13.85 7.71 -0.65
N TYR A 49 12.76 7.49 -1.38
CA TYR A 49 11.70 8.47 -1.61
C TYR A 49 10.59 8.25 -0.59
N VAL A 50 10.02 9.34 -0.10
CA VAL A 50 8.89 9.32 0.83
C VAL A 50 7.69 9.95 0.13
N PHE A 51 6.53 9.29 0.18
CA PHE A 51 5.29 9.77 -0.41
C PHE A 51 4.28 10.14 0.68
N ASP A 52 3.49 11.18 0.40
CA ASP A 52 2.30 11.51 1.15
C ASP A 52 1.18 10.57 0.73
N CYS A 53 0.92 9.56 1.55
CA CYS A 53 -0.09 8.56 1.30
C CYS A 53 -1.37 8.77 2.10
N GLY A 54 -1.50 9.92 2.79
CA GLY A 54 -2.68 10.35 3.49
C GLY A 54 -2.49 10.70 4.95
N THR A 55 -3.58 10.96 5.62
CA THR A 55 -3.65 11.28 7.05
C THR A 55 -4.89 10.65 7.65
N LEU A 56 -4.75 10.04 8.83
CA LEU A 56 -5.84 9.59 9.66
C LEU A 56 -6.19 10.66 10.69
N VAL A 57 -7.47 10.93 10.84
CA VAL A 57 -8.01 11.87 11.83
C VAL A 57 -9.08 11.18 12.69
N TYR A 58 -9.51 11.81 13.77
CA TYR A 58 -10.42 11.24 14.77
C TYR A 58 -9.83 10.08 15.57
N ASN A 59 -8.50 9.94 15.58
CA ASN A 59 -7.82 8.88 16.31
C ASN A 59 -7.98 9.07 17.81
N LYS A 60 -8.01 7.96 18.54
CA LYS A 60 -8.13 7.90 20.00
C LYS A 60 -6.82 7.39 20.57
N PRO A 61 -6.00 8.23 21.20
CA PRO A 61 -4.76 7.78 21.84
C PRO A 61 -4.98 6.68 22.88
N GLU A 62 -6.18 6.60 23.45
CA GLU A 62 -6.57 5.60 24.44
C GLU A 62 -6.49 4.17 23.89
N ASP A 63 -6.73 3.97 22.60
CA ASP A 63 -6.61 2.67 21.91
C ASP A 63 -5.13 2.18 21.93
N TYR A 64 -4.19 3.10 22.09
CA TYR A 64 -2.74 2.85 22.19
C TYR A 64 -2.20 2.94 23.62
N ASN A 65 -3.10 2.90 24.62
CA ASN A 65 -2.78 3.04 26.04
C ASN A 65 -2.04 4.35 26.38
N LEU A 66 -2.43 5.43 25.69
CA LEU A 66 -1.99 6.80 25.89
C LEU A 66 -3.19 7.67 26.25
N THR A 67 -2.97 8.79 26.94
CA THR A 67 -4.01 9.81 27.09
C THR A 67 -3.84 10.91 26.05
N ARG A 68 -4.90 11.72 25.85
CA ARG A 68 -4.86 12.84 24.91
C ARG A 68 -3.74 13.85 25.24
N GLU A 69 -3.46 14.05 26.52
CA GLU A 69 -2.43 14.98 27.00
C GLU A 69 -1.01 14.44 26.78
N GLN A 70 -0.85 13.12 26.64
CA GLN A 70 0.43 12.49 26.41
C GLN A 70 0.89 12.56 24.95
N VAL A 71 -0.03 12.80 24.01
CA VAL A 71 0.30 12.90 22.58
C VAL A 71 0.33 14.34 22.12
N LYS A 72 1.33 14.70 21.31
CA LYS A 72 1.45 16.03 20.72
C LYS A 72 0.37 16.31 19.67
N ASP A 73 0.05 15.31 18.88
CA ASP A 73 -0.98 15.35 17.84
C ASP A 73 -1.74 14.02 17.83
N THR A 74 -3.06 14.07 17.76
CA THR A 74 -3.87 12.85 17.65
C THR A 74 -3.98 12.35 16.21
N ASN A 75 -3.68 13.20 15.21
CA ASN A 75 -3.67 12.78 13.83
C ASN A 75 -2.45 11.89 13.56
N MET A 76 -2.61 10.99 12.59
CA MET A 76 -1.56 10.07 12.16
C MET A 76 -1.23 10.32 10.70
N GLY A 77 0.05 10.49 10.35
CA GLY A 77 0.50 10.50 8.96
C GLY A 77 0.46 9.10 8.37
N VAL A 78 0.20 9.00 7.09
CA VAL A 78 0.33 7.75 6.34
C VAL A 78 1.38 7.95 5.26
N THR A 79 2.50 7.25 5.38
CA THR A 79 3.64 7.36 4.47
C THR A 79 3.83 6.07 3.68
N CYS A 80 4.18 6.22 2.40
CA CYS A 80 4.68 5.12 1.59
C CYS A 80 6.12 5.42 1.18
N TYR A 81 6.88 4.38 0.87
CA TYR A 81 8.30 4.55 0.60
C TYR A 81 8.73 3.79 -0.64
N LEU A 82 9.50 4.43 -1.53
CA LEU A 82 10.15 3.75 -2.63
C LEU A 82 11.66 3.74 -2.39
N VAL A 83 12.25 2.56 -2.35
CA VAL A 83 13.70 2.39 -2.43
C VAL A 83 14.08 2.15 -3.89
N MET A 84 14.75 3.13 -4.50
CA MET A 84 15.38 2.96 -5.80
C MET A 84 16.82 2.48 -5.58
N HIS A 85 17.07 1.23 -5.93
CA HIS A 85 18.34 0.54 -5.71
C HIS A 85 19.04 0.28 -7.06
N PRO A 86 20.39 0.16 -7.16
CA PRO A 86 21.07 -0.19 -8.41
C PRO A 86 20.59 -1.48 -9.08
N ARG A 87 19.97 -2.39 -8.32
CA ARG A 87 19.48 -3.70 -8.78
C ARG A 87 17.96 -3.79 -8.93
N GLY A 88 17.21 -2.68 -8.76
CA GLY A 88 15.75 -2.67 -8.88
C GLY A 88 15.07 -1.73 -7.89
N MET A 89 13.76 -1.77 -7.84
CA MET A 89 12.93 -0.90 -6.99
C MET A 89 12.08 -1.73 -6.04
N LEU A 90 12.00 -1.26 -4.79
CA LEU A 90 11.11 -1.81 -3.77
C LEU A 90 10.16 -0.72 -3.30
N LEU A 91 8.86 -0.99 -3.37
CA LEU A 91 7.82 -0.18 -2.73
C LEU A 91 7.48 -0.79 -1.38
N PHE A 92 7.49 0.03 -0.33
CA PHE A 92 7.10 -0.33 1.03
C PHE A 92 5.84 0.44 1.40
N ASP A 93 4.74 -0.27 1.60
CA ASP A 93 3.36 0.20 1.77
C ASP A 93 2.79 0.97 0.57
N THR A 94 1.46 1.01 0.50
CA THR A 94 0.72 1.70 -0.57
C THR A 94 -0.30 2.72 -0.05
N GLY A 95 -0.39 2.88 1.27
CA GLY A 95 -1.16 3.93 1.94
C GLY A 95 -2.67 3.83 1.78
N LEU A 96 -3.34 4.94 2.02
CA LEU A 96 -4.76 5.08 1.78
C LEU A 96 -5.09 4.96 0.28
N ASN A 97 -6.31 4.51 -0.04
CA ASN A 97 -6.75 4.35 -1.42
C ASN A 97 -6.76 5.69 -2.19
N ASP A 98 -6.23 5.69 -3.42
CA ASP A 98 -6.15 6.87 -4.28
C ASP A 98 -7.55 7.42 -4.66
N GLY A 99 -8.59 6.60 -4.60
CA GLY A 99 -9.98 7.00 -4.81
C GLY A 99 -10.53 7.97 -3.75
N LEU A 100 -9.80 8.22 -2.67
CA LEU A 100 -10.17 9.20 -1.63
C LEU A 100 -9.79 10.64 -2.02
N VAL A 101 -8.92 10.83 -3.01
CA VAL A 101 -8.49 12.17 -3.44
C VAL A 101 -9.70 12.98 -3.93
N GLY A 102 -9.87 14.16 -3.34
CA GLY A 102 -10.97 15.08 -3.67
C GLY A 102 -12.31 14.72 -3.02
N ARG A 103 -12.41 13.66 -2.21
CA ARG A 103 -13.65 13.34 -1.50
C ARG A 103 -13.79 14.15 -0.19
N PRO A 104 -14.99 14.54 0.18
CA PRO A 104 -15.26 15.18 1.47
C PRO A 104 -14.94 14.24 2.64
N LEU A 105 -14.40 14.80 3.71
CA LEU A 105 -13.97 14.03 4.89
C LEU A 105 -15.12 13.21 5.51
N TYR A 106 -16.34 13.72 5.55
CA TYR A 106 -17.49 13.02 6.14
C TYR A 106 -17.90 11.75 5.39
N GLU A 107 -17.46 11.58 4.13
CA GLU A 107 -17.66 10.36 3.35
C GLU A 107 -16.50 9.36 3.51
N ASN A 108 -15.41 9.81 4.12
CA ASN A 108 -14.15 9.08 4.18
C ASN A 108 -13.88 8.61 5.62
N VAL A 109 -14.85 7.96 6.24
CA VAL A 109 -14.69 7.36 7.58
C VAL A 109 -14.73 5.84 7.45
N LEU A 110 -13.71 5.18 7.96
CA LEU A 110 -13.60 3.73 8.01
C LEU A 110 -13.17 3.32 9.42
N GLU A 111 -13.90 2.37 10.01
CA GLU A 111 -13.60 1.84 11.35
C GLU A 111 -13.44 2.94 12.43
N GLY A 112 -14.11 4.07 12.25
CA GLY A 112 -14.01 5.20 13.18
C GLY A 112 -12.88 6.19 12.91
N TYR A 113 -12.00 5.90 11.95
CA TYR A 113 -10.94 6.80 11.50
C TYR A 113 -11.40 7.63 10.31
N GLY A 114 -11.25 8.95 10.39
CA GLY A 114 -11.41 9.82 9.23
C GLY A 114 -10.17 9.75 8.35
N GLN A 115 -10.37 9.71 7.04
CA GLN A 115 -9.30 9.55 6.04
C GLN A 115 -9.20 10.80 5.18
N ILE A 116 -8.01 11.39 5.08
CA ILE A 116 -7.73 12.53 4.21
C ILE A 116 -6.59 12.14 3.26
N LYS A 117 -6.80 12.35 1.96
CA LYS A 117 -5.76 12.16 0.95
C LYS A 117 -5.81 13.26 -0.10
N PHE A 118 -4.68 13.93 -0.31
CA PHE A 118 -4.56 15.04 -1.27
C PHE A 118 -3.92 14.62 -2.59
N ASN A 119 -2.98 13.67 -2.54
CA ASN A 119 -2.20 13.24 -3.69
C ASN A 119 -2.35 11.73 -3.91
N THR A 120 -2.48 11.31 -5.16
CA THR A 120 -2.45 9.89 -5.47
C THR A 120 -1.02 9.35 -5.36
N LEU A 121 -0.85 8.10 -4.90
CA LEU A 121 0.46 7.43 -4.92
C LEU A 121 0.97 7.29 -6.36
N ARG A 122 0.07 6.92 -7.29
CA ARG A 122 0.38 6.80 -8.72
C ARG A 122 0.90 8.11 -9.31
N GLY A 123 0.29 9.25 -8.96
CA GLY A 123 0.73 10.58 -9.41
C GLY A 123 2.11 10.94 -8.90
N GLN A 124 2.35 10.75 -7.60
CA GLN A 124 3.65 11.04 -6.99
C GLN A 124 4.78 10.13 -7.54
N LEU A 125 4.49 8.87 -7.88
CA LEU A 125 5.43 8.01 -8.59
C LEU A 125 5.72 8.54 -10.00
N ALA A 126 4.69 8.97 -10.72
CA ALA A 126 4.85 9.53 -12.07
C ALA A 126 5.71 10.81 -12.08
N ASP A 127 5.62 11.65 -11.03
CA ASP A 127 6.45 12.86 -10.87
C ASP A 127 7.96 12.57 -10.83
N ILE A 128 8.34 11.34 -10.47
CA ILE A 128 9.74 10.87 -10.49
C ILE A 128 10.02 9.87 -11.63
N GLY A 129 9.11 9.77 -12.62
CA GLY A 129 9.26 8.92 -13.79
C GLY A 129 9.06 7.42 -13.52
N VAL A 130 8.44 7.06 -12.41
CA VAL A 130 8.15 5.66 -12.02
C VAL A 130 6.68 5.36 -12.28
N SER A 131 6.41 4.23 -12.93
CA SER A 131 5.06 3.65 -13.00
C SER A 131 4.98 2.37 -12.17
N PRO A 132 3.79 1.94 -11.74
CA PRO A 132 3.62 0.73 -10.93
C PRO A 132 4.27 -0.51 -11.55
N GLU A 133 4.23 -0.63 -12.88
CA GLU A 133 4.78 -1.77 -13.63
C GLU A 133 6.32 -1.86 -13.57
N ARG A 134 6.98 -0.80 -13.11
CA ARG A 134 8.45 -0.74 -12.93
C ARG A 134 8.92 -1.13 -11.53
N VAL A 135 8.00 -1.33 -10.62
CA VAL A 135 8.32 -1.77 -9.25
C VAL A 135 8.62 -3.26 -9.28
N ASP A 136 9.83 -3.65 -8.87
CA ASP A 136 10.29 -5.04 -8.89
C ASP A 136 9.79 -5.81 -7.66
N TYR A 137 9.74 -5.15 -6.50
CA TYR A 137 9.35 -5.74 -5.23
C TYR A 137 8.30 -4.88 -4.54
N LEU A 138 7.25 -5.54 -4.05
CA LEU A 138 6.27 -4.96 -3.13
C LEU A 138 6.47 -5.58 -1.76
N VAL A 139 6.53 -4.76 -0.72
CA VAL A 139 6.43 -5.15 0.68
C VAL A 139 5.31 -4.33 1.30
N LEU A 140 4.35 -4.98 1.90
CA LEU A 140 3.38 -4.35 2.77
C LEU A 140 3.84 -4.62 4.19
N SER A 141 3.96 -3.57 5.02
CA SER A 141 4.36 -3.76 6.42
C SER A 141 3.41 -4.71 7.13
N HIS A 142 2.11 -4.60 6.81
CA HIS A 142 1.05 -5.49 7.24
C HIS A 142 -0.23 -5.26 6.39
N TYR A 143 -1.35 -5.91 6.76
CA TYR A 143 -2.57 -5.95 5.93
C TYR A 143 -3.64 -4.91 6.28
N HIS A 144 -3.42 -3.96 7.19
CA HIS A 144 -4.43 -2.95 7.48
C HIS A 144 -4.68 -2.02 6.30
N TRP A 145 -5.91 -1.53 6.21
CA TRP A 145 -6.44 -0.83 5.03
C TRP A 145 -5.70 0.46 4.66
N ASP A 146 -5.04 1.11 5.61
CA ASP A 146 -4.25 2.32 5.40
C ASP A 146 -2.81 2.05 4.93
N HIS A 147 -2.40 0.79 4.82
CA HIS A 147 -1.14 0.34 4.23
C HIS A 147 -1.30 -0.31 2.86
N ILE A 148 -2.49 -0.83 2.54
CA ILE A 148 -2.74 -1.67 1.37
C ILE A 148 -3.64 -1.01 0.31
N GLY A 149 -4.03 0.25 0.49
CA GLY A 149 -5.10 0.90 -0.27
C GLY A 149 -4.93 0.93 -1.80
N ASN A 150 -3.69 0.78 -2.30
CA ASN A 150 -3.41 0.75 -3.73
C ASN A 150 -2.59 -0.50 -4.13
N ALA A 151 -2.55 -1.53 -3.31
CA ALA A 151 -1.68 -2.69 -3.52
C ALA A 151 -1.97 -3.46 -4.82
N ALA A 152 -3.22 -3.47 -5.28
CA ALA A 152 -3.62 -4.09 -6.54
C ALA A 152 -2.88 -3.50 -7.76
N ASP A 153 -2.50 -2.23 -7.73
CA ASP A 153 -1.76 -1.58 -8.83
C ASP A 153 -0.35 -2.16 -9.02
N PHE A 154 0.19 -2.80 -7.98
CA PHE A 154 1.53 -3.36 -7.95
C PHE A 154 1.55 -4.90 -8.03
N ALA A 155 0.46 -5.50 -8.48
CA ALA A 155 0.35 -6.96 -8.60
C ALA A 155 1.34 -7.58 -9.59
N GLY A 156 1.96 -6.78 -10.47
CA GLY A 156 3.05 -7.20 -11.36
C GLY A 156 4.41 -7.37 -10.66
N ALA A 157 4.60 -6.77 -9.48
CA ALA A 157 5.80 -6.90 -8.68
C ALA A 157 5.92 -8.27 -8.00
N THR A 158 7.14 -8.64 -7.59
CA THR A 158 7.32 -9.78 -6.68
C THR A 158 6.92 -9.35 -5.27
N TRP A 159 5.83 -9.90 -4.75
CA TRP A 159 5.35 -9.60 -3.42
C TRP A 159 6.10 -10.40 -2.36
N LEU A 160 6.79 -9.71 -1.46
CA LEU A 160 7.50 -10.29 -0.32
C LEU A 160 6.58 -10.16 0.91
N VAL A 161 6.17 -11.28 1.49
CA VAL A 161 5.15 -11.28 2.56
C VAL A 161 5.38 -12.44 3.54
N TYR A 162 4.99 -12.26 4.79
CA TYR A 162 4.92 -13.35 5.75
C TYR A 162 3.59 -14.09 5.65
N LYS A 163 3.64 -15.40 5.92
CA LYS A 163 2.50 -16.31 5.74
C LYS A 163 1.26 -15.85 6.50
N GLY A 164 1.42 -15.39 7.76
CA GLY A 164 0.28 -14.98 8.60
C GLY A 164 -0.54 -13.86 7.95
N ASP A 165 0.12 -12.82 7.46
CA ASP A 165 -0.58 -11.70 6.81
C ASP A 165 -1.19 -12.12 5.47
N ARG A 166 -0.47 -12.90 4.66
CA ARG A 166 -1.03 -13.40 3.41
C ARG A 166 -2.30 -14.23 3.64
N ASP A 167 -2.27 -15.13 4.60
CA ASP A 167 -3.43 -15.98 4.92
C ASP A 167 -4.62 -15.13 5.44
N SER A 168 -4.34 -14.13 6.27
CA SER A 168 -5.36 -13.17 6.75
C SER A 168 -5.98 -12.39 5.60
N MET A 169 -5.20 -11.85 4.67
CA MET A 169 -5.65 -11.06 3.52
C MET A 169 -6.58 -11.85 2.58
N PHE A 170 -6.39 -13.16 2.45
CA PHE A 170 -7.20 -14.00 1.56
C PHE A 170 -8.14 -14.96 2.29
N SER A 171 -8.36 -14.74 3.57
CA SER A 171 -9.36 -15.46 4.36
C SER A 171 -10.78 -15.22 3.84
N ALA A 172 -11.72 -16.09 4.18
CA ALA A 172 -13.12 -15.92 3.83
C ALA A 172 -13.71 -14.61 4.38
N GLN A 173 -13.27 -14.19 5.58
CA GLN A 173 -13.67 -12.93 6.19
C GLN A 173 -13.14 -11.73 5.40
N ALA A 174 -11.86 -11.73 5.07
CA ALA A 174 -11.24 -10.62 4.33
C ALA A 174 -11.88 -10.38 2.96
N ARG A 175 -12.32 -11.44 2.28
CA ARG A 175 -13.05 -11.36 0.99
C ARG A 175 -14.40 -10.67 1.11
N SER A 176 -14.97 -10.55 2.30
CA SER A 176 -16.23 -9.83 2.55
C SER A 176 -16.05 -8.34 2.81
N TYR A 177 -14.84 -7.85 3.02
CA TYR A 177 -14.59 -6.44 3.26
C TYR A 177 -14.77 -5.60 1.99
N ALA A 178 -15.37 -4.42 2.15
CA ALA A 178 -15.60 -3.50 1.04
C ALA A 178 -14.30 -3.08 0.32
N TRP A 179 -13.17 -3.12 1.02
CA TRP A 179 -11.86 -2.76 0.48
C TRP A 179 -11.06 -3.95 -0.08
N PHE A 180 -11.61 -5.18 -0.09
CA PHE A 180 -10.91 -6.36 -0.63
C PHE A 180 -10.36 -6.12 -2.04
N GLY A 181 -11.11 -5.40 -2.89
CA GLY A 181 -10.67 -5.06 -4.26
C GLY A 181 -9.37 -4.26 -4.34
N GLN A 182 -8.98 -3.57 -3.25
CA GLN A 182 -7.75 -2.75 -3.22
C GLN A 182 -6.46 -3.58 -3.25
N TYR A 183 -6.56 -4.88 -2.93
CA TYR A 183 -5.41 -5.80 -2.90
C TYR A 183 -5.68 -7.19 -3.51
N ALA A 184 -6.92 -7.47 -3.91
CA ALA A 184 -7.30 -8.80 -4.41
C ALA A 184 -6.39 -9.35 -5.52
N ALA A 185 -5.86 -8.49 -6.38
CA ALA A 185 -4.96 -8.88 -7.46
C ALA A 185 -3.65 -9.53 -6.96
N LEU A 186 -3.22 -9.25 -5.71
CA LEU A 186 -2.02 -9.85 -5.12
C LEU A 186 -2.15 -11.36 -4.91
N GLU A 187 -3.36 -11.92 -4.88
CA GLU A 187 -3.56 -13.37 -4.75
C GLU A 187 -2.84 -14.15 -5.84
N HIS A 188 -2.75 -13.55 -7.03
CA HIS A 188 -2.13 -14.15 -8.22
C HIS A 188 -0.75 -13.58 -8.54
N SER A 189 -0.22 -12.69 -7.70
CA SER A 189 1.11 -12.13 -7.87
C SER A 189 2.20 -13.17 -7.63
N LYS A 190 3.36 -12.96 -8.28
CA LYS A 190 4.55 -13.69 -7.90
C LYS A 190 4.87 -13.41 -6.43
N THR A 191 4.71 -14.40 -5.57
CA THR A 191 4.84 -14.26 -4.12
C THR A 191 6.05 -15.01 -3.61
N VAL A 192 6.81 -14.37 -2.71
CA VAL A 192 7.87 -14.99 -1.91
C VAL A 192 7.43 -14.95 -0.45
N LEU A 193 7.16 -16.11 0.12
CA LEU A 193 6.88 -16.24 1.55
C LEU A 193 8.18 -16.11 2.33
N LEU A 194 8.22 -15.14 3.22
CA LEU A 194 9.38 -14.85 4.05
C LEU A 194 9.38 -15.73 5.31
N SER A 195 10.60 -16.08 5.76
CA SER A 195 10.86 -16.75 7.04
C SER A 195 12.05 -16.06 7.70
N GLY A 196 11.79 -15.17 8.69
CA GLY A 196 12.83 -14.34 9.29
C GLY A 196 13.22 -13.13 8.43
N ASP A 197 14.33 -12.47 8.78
CA ASP A 197 14.80 -11.27 8.08
C ASP A 197 15.26 -11.59 6.65
N ARG A 198 15.03 -10.66 5.73
CA ARG A 198 15.35 -10.86 4.30
C ARG A 198 16.12 -9.69 3.73
N ASP A 199 17.37 -9.90 3.36
CA ASP A 199 18.09 -8.98 2.46
C ASP A 199 17.50 -9.09 1.06
N VAL A 200 16.90 -7.99 0.58
CA VAL A 200 16.14 -7.98 -0.68
C VAL A 200 17.06 -8.05 -1.90
N PHE A 201 18.14 -7.29 -1.87
CA PHE A 201 19.06 -7.16 -3.00
C PHE A 201 20.36 -7.94 -2.83
N GLY A 202 20.59 -8.59 -1.69
CA GLY A 202 21.77 -9.43 -1.44
C GLY A 202 23.07 -8.66 -1.22
N ASP A 203 23.00 -7.40 -0.74
CA ASP A 203 24.16 -6.57 -0.42
C ASP A 203 24.07 -5.89 0.96
N GLY A 204 23.05 -6.26 1.74
CA GLY A 204 22.84 -5.76 3.09
C GLY A 204 22.28 -4.34 3.18
N THR A 205 21.99 -3.69 2.05
CA THR A 205 21.52 -2.30 2.06
C THR A 205 20.03 -2.15 2.34
N VAL A 206 19.21 -3.15 1.95
CA VAL A 206 17.77 -3.15 2.13
C VAL A 206 17.32 -4.47 2.71
N THR A 207 16.84 -4.45 3.96
CA THR A 207 16.45 -5.67 4.68
C THR A 207 15.02 -5.55 5.21
N VAL A 208 14.14 -6.47 4.81
CA VAL A 208 12.86 -6.69 5.47
C VAL A 208 13.12 -7.37 6.80
N LEU A 209 12.65 -6.79 7.88
CA LEU A 209 12.84 -7.26 9.24
C LEU A 209 11.52 -7.87 9.75
N ALA A 210 11.52 -9.14 10.13
CA ALA A 210 10.37 -9.76 10.78
C ALA A 210 10.11 -9.09 12.13
N THR A 211 8.96 -8.46 12.27
CA THR A 211 8.53 -7.78 13.51
C THR A 211 7.05 -8.11 13.81
N PRO A 212 6.72 -9.43 13.98
CA PRO A 212 5.34 -9.83 14.26
C PRO A 212 4.84 -9.24 15.57
N GLY A 213 3.52 -9.07 15.65
CA GLY A 213 2.86 -8.61 16.88
C GLY A 213 1.62 -7.79 16.59
N HIS A 214 1.75 -6.63 15.97
CA HIS A 214 0.63 -5.80 15.49
C HIS A 214 -0.27 -6.61 14.53
N THR A 215 0.36 -7.31 13.59
CA THR A 215 -0.22 -8.46 12.89
C THR A 215 0.75 -9.64 12.95
N GLU A 216 0.26 -10.85 12.64
CA GLU A 216 1.09 -12.06 12.66
C GLU A 216 2.27 -11.98 11.68
N GLY A 217 2.07 -11.33 10.54
CA GLY A 217 3.09 -11.17 9.50
C GLY A 217 3.67 -9.76 9.39
N HIS A 218 3.49 -8.90 10.41
CA HIS A 218 4.01 -7.55 10.39
C HIS A 218 5.53 -7.52 10.18
N CYS A 219 6.00 -6.52 9.42
CA CYS A 219 7.41 -6.30 9.17
C CYS A 219 7.78 -4.82 9.15
N SER A 220 9.04 -4.56 9.48
CA SER A 220 9.71 -3.27 9.32
C SER A 220 10.73 -3.34 8.17
N LEU A 221 11.22 -2.19 7.68
CA LEU A 221 12.23 -2.14 6.63
C LEU A 221 13.47 -1.37 7.10
N LEU A 222 14.64 -2.01 7.04
CA LEU A 222 15.92 -1.34 7.21
C LEU A 222 16.45 -0.91 5.84
N VAL A 223 16.78 0.37 5.70
CA VAL A 223 17.45 0.92 4.51
C VAL A 223 18.76 1.58 4.93
N ARG A 224 19.88 1.13 4.38
CA ARG A 224 21.21 1.72 4.63
C ARG A 224 21.55 2.68 3.50
N LEU A 225 21.49 3.95 3.80
CA LEU A 225 21.74 5.03 2.86
C LEU A 225 23.17 5.54 3.02
N LYS A 226 23.79 5.95 1.92
CA LYS A 226 25.21 6.28 1.89
C LYS A 226 25.54 7.52 2.72
N ASN A 227 24.77 8.60 2.57
CA ASN A 227 25.02 9.88 3.23
C ASN A 227 24.11 10.10 4.45
N THR A 228 22.87 9.64 4.38
CA THR A 228 21.88 9.78 5.46
C THR A 228 22.13 8.81 6.62
N GLY A 229 22.80 7.69 6.33
CA GLY A 229 22.99 6.58 7.27
C GLY A 229 21.79 5.61 7.27
N PRO A 230 21.79 4.64 8.19
CA PRO A 230 20.74 3.64 8.26
C PRO A 230 19.43 4.23 8.82
N ILE A 231 18.31 3.82 8.21
CA ILE A 231 16.94 4.16 8.63
C ILE A 231 16.17 2.86 8.79
N VAL A 232 15.40 2.75 9.87
CA VAL A 232 14.37 1.71 10.05
C VAL A 232 13.02 2.36 9.86
N LEU A 233 12.24 1.88 8.89
CA LEU A 233 10.84 2.21 8.71
C LEU A 233 10.03 1.22 9.55
N SER A 234 9.34 1.70 10.58
CA SER A 234 8.78 0.82 11.60
C SER A 234 7.56 0.01 11.15
N GLY A 235 6.82 0.46 10.11
CA GLY A 235 5.42 0.07 9.98
C GLY A 235 4.68 0.49 11.26
N ASP A 236 3.77 -0.35 11.72
CA ASP A 236 2.96 -0.13 12.91
C ASP A 236 3.51 -0.82 14.17
N LEU A 237 4.82 -1.01 14.20
CA LEU A 237 5.50 -1.40 15.43
C LEU A 237 5.29 -0.36 16.55
N TYR A 238 5.11 0.89 16.15
CA TYR A 238 4.67 2.03 16.95
C TYR A 238 3.76 2.91 16.08
N HIS A 239 2.66 3.41 16.65
CA HIS A 239 1.78 4.37 15.96
C HIS A 239 2.12 5.80 16.34
N TYR A 240 2.26 6.08 17.63
CA TYR A 240 2.72 7.38 18.13
C TYR A 240 4.18 7.31 18.58
N ALA A 241 4.91 8.41 18.42
CA ALA A 241 6.26 8.52 18.97
C ALA A 241 6.27 8.34 20.49
N GLU A 242 5.21 8.79 21.15
CA GLU A 242 5.01 8.70 22.60
C GLU A 242 4.82 7.26 23.10
N GLU A 243 4.37 6.32 22.27
CA GLU A 243 4.38 4.90 22.63
C GLU A 243 5.81 4.41 22.91
N ARG A 244 6.76 4.84 22.10
CA ARG A 244 8.17 4.52 22.29
C ARG A 244 8.74 5.23 23.52
N GLU A 245 8.50 6.53 23.65
CA GLU A 245 9.02 7.36 24.76
C GLU A 245 8.50 6.90 26.13
N LEU A 246 7.23 6.53 26.20
CA LEU A 246 6.54 6.17 27.45
C LEU A 246 6.42 4.65 27.65
N ASN A 247 6.98 3.84 26.72
CA ASN A 247 6.85 2.39 26.70
C ASN A 247 5.38 1.93 26.81
N ARG A 248 4.53 2.48 25.93
CA ARG A 248 3.11 2.15 25.82
C ARG A 248 2.85 1.34 24.54
N MET A 249 1.77 0.60 24.52
CA MET A 249 1.28 -0.15 23.36
C MET A 249 -0.19 -0.50 23.55
N PRO A 250 -0.93 -0.85 22.51
CA PRO A 250 -2.26 -1.43 22.61
C PRO A 250 -2.27 -2.63 23.56
N ALA A 251 -3.38 -2.81 24.27
CA ALA A 251 -3.44 -3.84 25.31
C ALA A 251 -3.29 -5.27 24.75
N GLU A 252 -3.87 -5.51 23.58
CA GLU A 252 -3.82 -6.77 22.83
C GLU A 252 -2.41 -7.11 22.34
N GLU A 253 -1.59 -6.12 22.06
CA GLU A 253 -0.24 -6.31 21.56
C GLU A 253 0.78 -6.73 22.62
N LYS A 254 0.42 -6.67 23.89
CA LYS A 254 1.30 -7.11 24.99
C LYS A 254 1.62 -8.61 24.97
N THR A 255 0.80 -9.40 24.29
CA THR A 255 0.94 -10.87 24.23
C THR A 255 1.06 -11.41 22.81
N SER A 256 1.15 -10.52 21.81
CA SER A 256 1.15 -10.89 20.38
C SER A 256 2.54 -11.05 19.76
N GLY A 257 3.62 -10.68 20.48
CA GLY A 257 4.99 -10.66 19.94
C GLY A 257 5.53 -9.25 19.69
N THR A 258 4.72 -8.19 19.86
CA THR A 258 5.14 -6.79 19.70
C THR A 258 6.28 -6.42 20.66
N VAL A 259 6.26 -6.94 21.90
CA VAL A 259 7.30 -6.66 22.91
C VAL A 259 8.67 -7.12 22.42
N GLU A 260 8.77 -8.35 21.91
CA GLU A 260 9.99 -8.95 21.38
C GLU A 260 10.43 -8.24 20.09
N SER A 261 9.48 -7.88 19.24
CA SER A 261 9.72 -7.14 18.01
C SER A 261 10.26 -5.73 18.28
N ARG A 262 9.69 -5.01 19.24
CA ARG A 262 10.21 -3.71 19.70
C ARG A 262 11.62 -3.85 20.28
N ALA A 263 11.87 -4.84 21.14
CA ALA A 263 13.20 -5.10 21.70
C ALA A 263 14.24 -5.38 20.62
N LYS A 264 13.90 -6.19 19.60
CA LYS A 264 14.75 -6.45 18.44
C LYS A 264 15.10 -5.17 17.67
N ILE A 265 14.13 -4.31 17.39
CA ILE A 265 14.35 -3.08 16.65
C ILE A 265 15.13 -2.07 17.49
N GLU A 266 14.85 -1.91 18.77
CA GLU A 266 15.62 -1.01 19.65
C GLU A 266 17.09 -1.46 19.76
N GLU A 267 17.36 -2.76 19.87
CA GLU A 267 18.72 -3.28 19.86
C GLU A 267 19.42 -3.02 18.50
N LEU A 268 18.70 -3.19 17.38
CA LEU A 268 19.24 -2.86 16.06
C LEU A 268 19.58 -1.37 15.96
N VAL A 269 18.69 -0.48 16.39
CA VAL A 269 18.88 0.98 16.43
C VAL A 269 20.10 1.34 17.27
N ARG A 270 20.18 0.81 18.49
CA ARG A 270 21.31 1.04 19.42
C ARG A 270 22.66 0.61 18.80
N ARG A 271 22.69 -0.57 18.19
CA ARG A 271 23.91 -1.16 17.61
C ARG A 271 24.39 -0.45 16.37
N THR A 272 23.46 0.03 15.53
CA THR A 272 23.79 0.57 14.18
C THR A 272 23.72 2.09 14.10
N GLY A 273 23.19 2.77 15.12
CA GLY A 273 22.89 4.20 15.05
C GLY A 273 21.77 4.54 14.06
N ALA A 274 20.93 3.56 13.69
CA ALA A 274 19.85 3.79 12.76
C ALA A 274 18.82 4.78 13.32
N LYS A 275 18.30 5.63 12.43
CA LYS A 275 17.13 6.46 12.75
C LYS A 275 15.88 5.59 12.66
N LEU A 276 15.07 5.55 13.71
CA LEU A 276 13.77 4.90 13.67
C LEU A 276 12.71 5.91 13.18
N TRP A 277 12.11 5.63 12.04
CA TRP A 277 11.00 6.39 11.48
C TRP A 277 9.70 5.65 11.78
N ILE A 278 8.89 6.26 12.66
CA ILE A 278 7.58 5.74 13.06
C ILE A 278 6.57 6.14 12.00
N GLY A 279 5.95 5.14 11.36
CA GLY A 279 5.13 5.32 10.15
C GLY A 279 3.99 6.32 10.32
N HIS A 280 3.34 6.31 11.49
CA HIS A 280 2.20 7.17 11.79
C HIS A 280 2.55 8.45 12.55
N SER A 281 3.82 8.68 12.90
CA SER A 281 4.23 9.92 13.56
C SER A 281 3.89 11.15 12.71
N MET A 282 2.96 11.98 13.19
CA MET A 282 2.58 13.22 12.48
C MET A 282 3.71 14.24 12.45
N GLU A 283 4.59 14.27 13.45
CA GLU A 283 5.80 15.09 13.46
C GLU A 283 6.76 14.66 12.35
N LEU A 284 7.04 13.36 12.23
CA LEU A 284 7.85 12.81 11.13
C LEU A 284 7.20 13.14 9.78
N PHE A 285 5.89 12.86 9.64
CA PHE A 285 5.15 13.11 8.41
C PHE A 285 5.28 14.56 7.92
N ARG A 286 5.24 15.55 8.83
CA ARG A 286 5.37 16.98 8.49
C ARG A 286 6.80 17.40 8.15
N THR A 287 7.80 16.75 8.73
CA THR A 287 9.20 17.20 8.66
C THR A 287 10.05 16.45 7.63
N VAL A 288 9.69 15.22 7.27
CA VAL A 288 10.42 14.47 6.23
C VAL A 288 10.30 15.12 4.87
N ARG A 289 11.41 15.17 4.15
CA ARG A 289 11.40 15.56 2.74
C ARG A 289 10.64 14.51 1.94
N LYS A 290 9.59 14.95 1.25
CA LYS A 290 8.79 14.09 0.39
C LYS A 290 9.28 14.14 -1.06
N SER A 291 8.88 13.14 -1.84
CA SER A 291 9.03 13.14 -3.30
C SER A 291 8.64 14.51 -3.91
N PRO A 292 9.37 15.01 -4.93
CA PRO A 292 10.42 14.33 -5.70
C PRO A 292 11.82 14.30 -5.07
N SER A 293 12.01 14.85 -3.88
CA SER A 293 13.26 14.75 -3.12
C SER A 293 13.47 13.33 -2.58
N TRP A 294 14.74 12.98 -2.31
CA TRP A 294 15.12 11.67 -1.75
C TRP A 294 16.17 11.80 -0.67
N TYR A 295 16.37 10.71 0.05
CA TYR A 295 17.48 10.47 0.97
C TYR A 295 18.45 9.46 0.35
N ASP A 296 19.75 9.64 0.55
CA ASP A 296 20.83 8.80 0.02
C ASP A 296 22.02 8.62 1.00
#